data_de1c6717acaf02ba023b57ac82767259
#
_entry.id   de1c6717acaf02ba023b57ac82767259
#
_cell.length_a   1.000
_cell.length_b   1.000
_cell.length_c   1.000
_cell.angle_alpha   90.00
_cell.angle_beta   90.00
_cell.angle_gamma   90.00
#
_symmetry.space_group_name_H-M   'P 1'
#
loop_
_entity.id
_entity.type
_entity.pdbx_description
1 polymer ?
#
loop_
_entity_poly.entity_id
_entity_poly.type
_entity_poly.pdbx_seq_one_letter_code
_entity_poly.pdbx_strand_id
1 'polypeptide(L)'
;VIVYFLMGEGVVLEFAVHEHFALANVPYYIILGILCGLVSVYFIRTNIRIEKFITGIKNQFKRILVGGALLGLLIYIFPPLYGEGYSSLEALLTDNADALLNNTYFFDFRNYAFVVVLYVIGLVFIKVVATAFTNGSGGVGGVFAPSLFTGGVTGFLIAYLINMTGVITVPVSYFVLAGMAGVMSGVMNSPLTAMFLIAEITSGYSLLVPLMITSVTAHLTGRGMEPYSIYARRLAMKGDLITHNKDKAVLTLMKLNKVIETDLQTISIEATLGDLVKKVSRSSRNIFPVIDENEALLGIVLLDDIRKIMFNQDLYNVTFVRDFMTTPPTIVDVTDSMDLVMKKFEDTGAWNLPVIEEDISGLFRKQRYSTLTEGCFNIFPTNNRIIWISIQNWGIGKDSFPLF
;
A
#
# COMPACT_ATOMS: atom_id res chain seq x y z
N VAL A 1 -21.37 7.80 -22.83
CA VAL A 1 -22.33 7.35 -23.85
C VAL A 1 -23.46 6.55 -23.23
N ILE A 2 -23.21 5.42 -22.53
CA ILE A 2 -24.26 4.56 -21.95
C ILE A 2 -25.07 5.32 -20.90
N VAL A 3 -24.42 6.08 -20.01
CA VAL A 3 -25.09 6.89 -18.98
C VAL A 3 -25.99 7.96 -19.62
N TYR A 4 -25.51 8.67 -20.62
CA TYR A 4 -26.30 9.65 -21.38
C TYR A 4 -27.50 8.99 -22.05
N PHE A 5 -27.35 7.78 -22.58
CA PHE A 5 -28.46 7.05 -23.22
C PHE A 5 -29.53 6.62 -22.18
N LEU A 6 -29.13 6.23 -20.98
CA LEU A 6 -30.05 5.72 -19.95
C LEU A 6 -30.66 6.81 -19.08
N MET A 7 -29.94 7.86 -18.77
CA MET A 7 -30.34 8.91 -17.82
C MET A 7 -30.70 10.25 -18.49
N GLY A 8 -30.50 10.38 -19.80
CA GLY A 8 -30.66 11.64 -20.52
C GLY A 8 -29.51 12.62 -20.29
N GLU A 9 -29.63 13.85 -20.76
CA GLU A 9 -28.60 14.90 -20.67
C GLU A 9 -28.57 15.60 -19.30
N GLY A 10 -28.74 14.85 -18.21
CA GLY A 10 -28.66 15.40 -16.86
C GLY A 10 -27.20 15.66 -16.43
N VAL A 11 -26.87 16.88 -16.08
CA VAL A 11 -25.59 17.26 -15.46
C VAL A 11 -25.69 17.00 -13.96
N VAL A 12 -24.66 16.40 -13.34
CA VAL A 12 -24.66 16.05 -11.91
C VAL A 12 -24.60 17.30 -11.05
N LEU A 13 -23.85 18.33 -11.49
CA LEU A 13 -23.78 19.64 -10.86
C LEU A 13 -24.12 20.68 -11.92
N GLU A 14 -25.31 21.27 -11.82
CA GLU A 14 -25.72 22.37 -12.71
C GLU A 14 -24.86 23.61 -12.40
N PHE A 15 -24.10 24.01 -13.40
CA PHE A 15 -23.22 25.17 -13.31
C PHE A 15 -23.31 25.99 -14.58
N ALA A 16 -23.71 27.23 -14.44
CA ALA A 16 -23.71 28.17 -15.55
C ALA A 16 -22.38 28.92 -15.64
N VAL A 17 -21.67 28.76 -16.75
CA VAL A 17 -20.45 29.54 -17.04
C VAL A 17 -20.84 30.96 -17.38
N HIS A 18 -20.74 31.89 -16.45
CA HIS A 18 -21.09 33.29 -16.67
C HIS A 18 -19.89 34.17 -17.03
N GLU A 19 -18.67 33.72 -16.80
CA GLU A 19 -17.46 34.51 -16.97
C GLU A 19 -16.40 33.77 -17.80
N HIS A 20 -15.53 34.52 -18.46
CA HIS A 20 -14.39 33.98 -19.18
C HIS A 20 -13.18 33.89 -18.24
N PHE A 21 -12.34 32.88 -18.47
CA PHE A 21 -11.07 32.74 -17.76
C PHE A 21 -10.21 34.01 -17.94
N ALA A 22 -9.90 34.69 -16.83
CA ALA A 22 -9.00 35.84 -16.82
C ALA A 22 -7.59 35.39 -16.43
N LEU A 23 -6.60 35.75 -17.25
CA LEU A 23 -5.20 35.43 -17.01
C LEU A 23 -4.67 36.05 -15.70
N ALA A 24 -5.25 37.17 -15.29
CA ALA A 24 -4.94 37.84 -14.01
C ALA A 24 -5.22 36.96 -12.78
N ASN A 25 -6.10 35.97 -12.89
CA ASN A 25 -6.47 35.08 -11.81
C ASN A 25 -5.51 33.87 -11.63
N VAL A 26 -4.56 33.67 -12.55
CA VAL A 26 -3.58 32.56 -12.49
C VAL A 26 -2.82 32.47 -11.17
N PRO A 27 -2.26 33.56 -10.61
CA PRO A 27 -1.56 33.48 -9.32
C PRO A 27 -2.43 32.95 -8.18
N TYR A 28 -3.72 33.29 -8.19
CA TYR A 28 -4.67 32.84 -7.16
C TYR A 28 -5.00 31.34 -7.30
N TYR A 29 -5.06 30.80 -8.52
CA TYR A 29 -5.20 29.36 -8.74
C TYR A 29 -3.96 28.57 -8.30
N ILE A 30 -2.76 29.16 -8.42
CA ILE A 30 -1.53 28.55 -7.90
C ILE A 30 -1.56 28.52 -6.37
N ILE A 31 -1.95 29.62 -5.72
CA ILE A 31 -2.11 29.69 -4.25
C ILE A 31 -3.15 28.67 -3.79
N LEU A 32 -4.31 28.62 -4.45
CA LEU A 32 -5.35 27.62 -4.19
C LEU A 32 -4.78 26.21 -4.31
N GLY A 33 -4.00 25.91 -5.36
CA GLY A 33 -3.38 24.61 -5.57
C GLY A 33 -2.42 24.23 -4.44
N ILE A 34 -1.58 25.15 -3.97
CA ILE A 34 -0.69 24.91 -2.83
C ILE A 34 -1.50 24.58 -1.57
N LEU A 35 -2.53 25.36 -1.27
CA LEU A 35 -3.40 25.12 -0.11
C LEU A 35 -4.16 23.80 -0.23
N CYS A 36 -4.71 23.47 -1.39
CA CYS A 36 -5.33 22.17 -1.68
C CYS A 36 -4.35 21.01 -1.49
N GLY A 37 -3.08 21.19 -1.89
CA GLY A 37 -2.02 20.20 -1.66
C GLY A 37 -1.77 19.97 -0.16
N LEU A 38 -1.69 21.02 0.64
CA LEU A 38 -1.55 20.94 2.10
C LEU A 38 -2.78 20.26 2.76
N VAL A 39 -3.98 20.62 2.34
CA VAL A 39 -5.24 20.00 2.79
C VAL A 39 -5.26 18.51 2.41
N SER A 40 -4.75 18.13 1.24
CA SER A 40 -4.64 16.73 0.81
C SER A 40 -3.72 15.92 1.72
N VAL A 41 -2.57 16.48 2.10
CA VAL A 41 -1.64 15.84 3.05
C VAL A 41 -2.31 15.66 4.42
N TYR A 42 -3.00 16.69 4.90
CA TYR A 42 -3.80 16.60 6.12
C TYR A 42 -4.85 15.49 6.00
N PHE A 43 -5.59 15.46 4.88
CA PHE A 43 -6.61 14.45 4.61
C PHE A 43 -6.06 13.03 4.71
N ILE A 44 -4.97 12.74 4.01
CA ILE A 44 -4.36 11.40 3.98
C ILE A 44 -3.87 11.00 5.38
N ARG A 45 -3.11 11.88 6.04
CA ARG A 45 -2.50 11.56 7.35
C ARG A 45 -3.55 11.38 8.45
N THR A 46 -4.54 12.27 8.49
CA THR A 46 -5.59 12.24 9.50
C THR A 46 -6.52 11.05 9.30
N ASN A 47 -6.94 10.80 8.05
CA ASN A 47 -7.82 9.67 7.74
C ASN A 47 -7.18 8.34 8.17
N ILE A 48 -5.93 8.09 7.78
CA ILE A 48 -5.20 6.87 8.14
C ILE A 48 -4.98 6.75 9.65
N ARG A 49 -4.64 7.86 10.33
CA ARG A 49 -4.39 7.85 11.78
C ARG A 49 -5.65 7.49 12.57
N ILE A 50 -6.78 8.12 12.24
CA ILE A 50 -8.06 7.86 12.90
C ILE A 50 -8.57 6.46 12.57
N GLU A 51 -8.51 6.05 11.30
CA GLU A 51 -8.89 4.70 10.87
C GLU A 51 -8.10 3.63 11.64
N LYS A 52 -6.78 3.80 11.79
CA LYS A 52 -5.93 2.91 12.58
C LYS A 52 -6.32 2.89 14.06
N PHE A 53 -6.65 4.04 14.63
CA PHE A 53 -7.09 4.14 16.03
C PHE A 53 -8.40 3.38 16.25
N ILE A 54 -9.41 3.60 15.42
CA ILE A 54 -10.72 2.96 15.52
C ILE A 54 -10.65 1.46 15.22
N THR A 55 -9.89 1.03 14.21
CA THR A 55 -9.71 -0.39 13.89
C THR A 55 -8.93 -1.15 14.96
N GLY A 56 -8.19 -0.46 15.84
CA GLY A 56 -7.54 -1.03 17.02
C GLY A 56 -8.53 -1.58 18.06
N ILE A 57 -9.81 -1.20 18.00
CA ILE A 57 -10.86 -1.73 18.88
C ILE A 57 -11.21 -3.16 18.40
N LYS A 58 -10.75 -4.17 19.14
CA LYS A 58 -10.92 -5.60 18.77
C LYS A 58 -12.38 -6.04 18.63
N ASN A 59 -13.28 -5.51 19.48
CA ASN A 59 -14.69 -5.86 19.46
C ASN A 59 -15.42 -5.04 18.39
N GLN A 60 -15.91 -5.73 17.34
CA GLN A 60 -16.58 -5.10 16.20
C GLN A 60 -17.81 -4.27 16.62
N PHE A 61 -18.63 -4.79 17.53
CA PHE A 61 -19.82 -4.07 18.01
C PHE A 61 -19.45 -2.77 18.74
N LYS A 62 -18.46 -2.81 19.65
CA LYS A 62 -17.94 -1.61 20.32
C LYS A 62 -17.37 -0.61 19.32
N ARG A 63 -16.68 -1.08 18.31
CA ARG A 63 -16.11 -0.25 17.24
C ARG A 63 -17.19 0.51 16.48
N ILE A 64 -18.26 -0.17 16.07
CA ILE A 64 -19.41 0.44 15.38
C ILE A 64 -20.12 1.45 16.30
N LEU A 65 -20.35 1.10 17.57
CA LEU A 65 -21.03 1.98 18.52
C LEU A 65 -20.22 3.26 18.78
N VAL A 66 -18.95 3.14 19.07
CA VAL A 66 -18.08 4.31 19.36
C VAL A 66 -17.94 5.20 18.14
N GLY A 67 -17.62 4.63 16.98
CA GLY A 67 -17.44 5.42 15.77
C GLY A 67 -18.76 6.03 15.27
N GLY A 68 -19.88 5.27 15.36
CA GLY A 68 -21.20 5.77 14.99
C GLY A 68 -21.67 6.90 15.92
N ALA A 69 -21.44 6.78 17.25
CA ALA A 69 -21.79 7.83 18.21
C ALA A 69 -20.98 9.11 17.97
N LEU A 70 -19.66 8.99 17.75
CA LEU A 70 -18.80 10.15 17.42
C LEU A 70 -19.20 10.79 16.10
N LEU A 71 -19.47 9.99 15.06
CA LEU A 71 -19.95 10.48 13.77
C LEU A 71 -21.31 11.20 13.92
N GLY A 72 -22.24 10.59 14.65
CA GLY A 72 -23.57 11.20 14.92
C GLY A 72 -23.44 12.55 15.63
N LEU A 73 -22.56 12.65 16.63
CA LEU A 73 -22.28 13.91 17.33
C LEU A 73 -21.72 14.97 16.37
N LEU A 74 -20.78 14.60 15.48
CA LEU A 74 -20.22 15.53 14.49
C LEU A 74 -21.28 16.02 13.51
N ILE A 75 -22.17 15.14 13.02
CA ILE A 75 -23.26 15.50 12.11
C ILE A 75 -24.29 16.39 12.83
N TYR A 76 -24.55 16.15 14.10
CA TYR A 76 -25.46 16.97 14.88
C TYR A 76 -24.98 18.42 15.04
N ILE A 77 -23.64 18.61 15.20
CA ILE A 77 -23.04 19.94 15.31
C ILE A 77 -22.88 20.59 13.92
N PHE A 78 -22.51 19.78 12.92
CA PHE A 78 -22.24 20.20 11.54
C PHE A 78 -23.11 19.42 10.55
N PRO A 79 -24.38 19.77 10.36
CA PRO A 79 -25.30 19.08 9.46
C PRO A 79 -24.79 18.88 8.01
N PRO A 80 -24.00 19.79 7.40
CA PRO A 80 -23.42 19.58 6.05
C PRO A 80 -22.46 18.39 5.95
N LEU A 81 -22.06 17.78 7.07
CA LEU A 81 -21.27 16.55 7.07
C LEU A 81 -22.10 15.32 6.66
N TYR A 82 -23.41 15.39 6.75
CA TYR A 82 -24.29 14.28 6.40
C TYR A 82 -24.21 13.96 4.90
N GLY A 83 -24.13 12.68 4.61
CA GLY A 83 -24.03 12.18 3.23
C GLY A 83 -22.76 12.60 2.49
N GLU A 84 -22.85 12.67 1.19
CA GLU A 84 -21.73 13.02 0.31
C GLU A 84 -21.45 14.53 0.28
N GLY A 85 -22.49 15.36 0.53
CA GLY A 85 -22.39 16.81 0.61
C GLY A 85 -22.57 17.53 -0.73
N TYR A 86 -23.13 16.87 -1.76
CA TYR A 86 -23.36 17.50 -3.05
C TYR A 86 -24.32 18.71 -2.98
N SER A 87 -25.37 18.62 -2.16
CA SER A 87 -26.28 19.76 -1.95
C SER A 87 -25.59 20.98 -1.36
N SER A 88 -24.62 20.76 -0.46
CA SER A 88 -23.78 21.85 0.07
C SER A 88 -22.85 22.43 -0.97
N LEU A 89 -22.28 21.58 -1.86
CA LEU A 89 -21.45 22.05 -2.97
C LEU A 89 -22.25 22.85 -3.98
N GLU A 90 -23.46 22.43 -4.32
CA GLU A 90 -24.37 23.14 -5.20
C GLU A 90 -24.72 24.53 -4.63
N ALA A 91 -24.99 24.62 -3.32
CA ALA A 91 -25.20 25.90 -2.65
C ALA A 91 -23.97 26.83 -2.75
N LEU A 92 -22.75 26.28 -2.63
CA LEU A 92 -21.53 27.06 -2.80
C LEU A 92 -21.28 27.49 -4.26
N LEU A 93 -21.69 26.69 -5.23
CA LEU A 93 -21.61 27.03 -6.66
C LEU A 93 -22.53 28.19 -7.04
N THR A 94 -23.66 28.33 -6.36
CA THR A 94 -24.63 29.41 -6.52
C THR A 94 -24.35 30.63 -5.64
N ASP A 95 -23.16 30.72 -5.03
CA ASP A 95 -22.72 31.78 -4.13
C ASP A 95 -23.65 32.00 -2.92
N ASN A 96 -24.33 30.94 -2.50
CA ASN A 96 -25.24 30.93 -1.36
C ASN A 96 -24.57 30.28 -0.14
N ALA A 97 -23.56 30.93 0.42
CA ALA A 97 -22.86 30.47 1.60
C ALA A 97 -23.76 30.32 2.83
N ASP A 98 -24.80 31.13 2.92
CA ASP A 98 -25.74 31.10 4.04
C ASP A 98 -26.48 29.76 4.13
N ALA A 99 -26.64 29.07 2.99
CA ALA A 99 -27.26 27.75 2.95
C ALA A 99 -26.48 26.69 3.76
N LEU A 100 -25.15 26.85 3.91
CA LEU A 100 -24.33 25.96 4.74
C LEU A 100 -24.65 26.07 6.23
N LEU A 101 -25.13 27.23 6.66
CA LEU A 101 -25.49 27.52 8.04
C LEU A 101 -26.94 27.15 8.37
N ASN A 102 -27.75 26.81 7.35
CA ASN A 102 -29.14 26.41 7.55
C ASN A 102 -29.20 25.17 8.46
N ASN A 103 -30.15 25.20 9.41
CA ASN A 103 -30.34 24.15 10.41
C ASN A 103 -29.13 23.90 11.33
N THR A 104 -28.26 24.87 11.50
CA THR A 104 -27.12 24.81 12.43
C THR A 104 -27.35 25.73 13.63
N TYR A 105 -26.65 25.47 14.74
CA TYR A 105 -26.63 26.39 15.90
C TYR A 105 -25.97 27.74 15.57
N PHE A 106 -25.30 27.86 14.42
CA PHE A 106 -24.59 29.07 14.00
C PHE A 106 -25.46 29.95 13.08
N PHE A 107 -26.70 29.54 12.77
CA PHE A 107 -27.58 30.25 11.84
C PHE A 107 -27.80 31.72 12.22
N ASP A 108 -28.03 32.00 13.50
CA ASP A 108 -28.26 33.36 13.99
C ASP A 108 -27.04 34.28 13.85
N PHE A 109 -25.86 33.68 13.69
CA PHE A 109 -24.57 34.39 13.54
C PHE A 109 -24.13 34.55 12.09
N ARG A 110 -24.94 34.20 11.09
CA ARG A 110 -24.59 34.24 9.65
C ARG A 110 -24.17 35.65 9.18
N ASN A 111 -24.67 36.70 9.82
CA ASN A 111 -24.30 38.08 9.46
C ASN A 111 -22.87 38.46 9.86
N TYR A 112 -22.20 37.66 10.65
CA TYR A 112 -20.81 37.89 11.07
C TYR A 112 -19.87 37.11 10.16
N ALA A 113 -19.20 37.79 9.21
CA ALA A 113 -18.28 37.16 8.25
C ALA A 113 -17.21 36.27 8.94
N PHE A 114 -16.72 36.66 10.11
CA PHE A 114 -15.76 35.86 10.89
C PHE A 114 -16.32 34.51 11.30
N VAL A 115 -17.60 34.44 11.69
CA VAL A 115 -18.27 33.18 12.08
C VAL A 115 -18.41 32.26 10.89
N VAL A 116 -18.79 32.83 9.73
CA VAL A 116 -18.88 32.07 8.46
C VAL A 116 -17.51 31.46 8.10
N VAL A 117 -16.46 32.27 8.13
CA VAL A 117 -15.07 31.81 7.84
C VAL A 117 -14.67 30.68 8.79
N LEU A 118 -14.88 30.87 10.12
CA LEU A 118 -14.50 29.88 11.11
C LEU A 118 -15.29 28.55 10.94
N TYR A 119 -16.57 28.67 10.62
CA TYR A 119 -17.44 27.51 10.34
C TYR A 119 -16.98 26.74 9.12
N VAL A 120 -16.67 27.44 8.02
CA VAL A 120 -16.18 26.86 6.76
C VAL A 120 -14.81 26.17 6.98
N ILE A 121 -13.91 26.81 7.73
CA ILE A 121 -12.64 26.19 8.13
C ILE A 121 -12.91 24.89 8.91
N GLY A 122 -13.85 24.95 9.88
CA GLY A 122 -14.27 23.76 10.63
C GLY A 122 -14.73 22.63 9.71
N LEU A 123 -15.57 22.93 8.70
CA LEU A 123 -16.06 21.94 7.76
C LEU A 123 -14.92 21.25 6.99
N VAL A 124 -13.89 22.00 6.52
CA VAL A 124 -12.71 21.43 5.84
C VAL A 124 -12.04 20.36 6.69
N PHE A 125 -11.81 20.67 7.98
CA PHE A 125 -11.09 19.76 8.86
C PHE A 125 -11.97 18.61 9.40
N ILE A 126 -13.20 18.90 9.76
CA ILE A 126 -14.09 17.92 10.42
C ILE A 126 -14.62 16.90 9.41
N LYS A 127 -14.83 17.24 8.12
CA LYS A 127 -15.26 16.27 7.10
C LYS A 127 -14.28 15.11 6.97
N VAL A 128 -13.00 15.39 7.05
CA VAL A 128 -11.95 14.36 7.01
C VAL A 128 -12.06 13.41 8.21
N VAL A 129 -12.29 13.98 9.39
CA VAL A 129 -12.46 13.21 10.64
C VAL A 129 -13.71 12.33 10.57
N ALA A 130 -14.85 12.90 10.11
CA ALA A 130 -16.11 12.18 9.93
C ALA A 130 -15.96 11.00 8.94
N THR A 131 -15.26 11.22 7.81
CA THR A 131 -14.96 10.19 6.83
C THR A 131 -14.11 9.06 7.45
N ALA A 132 -13.12 9.42 8.24
CA ALA A 132 -12.26 8.46 8.92
C ALA A 132 -13.02 7.62 9.95
N PHE A 133 -13.96 8.20 10.69
CA PHE A 133 -14.83 7.47 11.60
C PHE A 133 -15.74 6.49 10.85
N THR A 134 -16.35 6.92 9.74
CA THR A 134 -17.19 6.05 8.91
C THR A 134 -16.40 4.82 8.45
N ASN A 135 -15.24 5.03 7.82
CA ASN A 135 -14.43 3.94 7.28
C ASN A 135 -13.83 3.05 8.38
N GLY A 136 -13.32 3.65 9.46
CA GLY A 136 -12.70 2.93 10.58
C GLY A 136 -13.71 2.09 11.37
N SER A 137 -14.97 2.52 11.48
CA SER A 137 -16.02 1.80 12.20
C SER A 137 -16.55 0.58 11.46
N GLY A 138 -16.24 0.43 10.18
CA GLY A 138 -16.74 -0.64 9.32
C GLY A 138 -17.93 -0.22 8.45
N GLY A 139 -18.19 1.08 8.35
CA GLY A 139 -19.14 1.64 7.39
C GLY A 139 -18.60 1.50 5.97
N VAL A 140 -19.50 1.30 5.02
CA VAL A 140 -19.17 1.32 3.59
C VAL A 140 -19.10 2.78 3.15
N GLY A 141 -17.89 3.29 2.96
CA GLY A 141 -17.63 4.66 2.53
C GLY A 141 -16.37 4.78 1.69
N GLY A 142 -16.37 5.74 0.76
CA GLY A 142 -15.20 6.11 -0.03
C GLY A 142 -14.51 7.36 0.52
N VAL A 143 -13.35 7.66 -0.03
CA VAL A 143 -12.64 8.92 0.22
C VAL A 143 -12.82 9.90 -0.93
N PHE A 144 -13.45 9.46 -2.02
CA PHE A 144 -13.66 10.21 -3.25
C PHE A 144 -14.58 11.43 -3.02
N ALA A 145 -15.86 11.22 -2.73
CA ALA A 145 -16.82 12.29 -2.50
C ALA A 145 -16.41 13.22 -1.33
N PRO A 146 -15.90 12.71 -0.18
CA PRO A 146 -15.33 13.58 0.86
C PRO A 146 -14.16 14.43 0.40
N SER A 147 -13.30 13.96 -0.52
CA SER A 147 -12.20 14.77 -1.06
C SER A 147 -12.71 15.90 -1.95
N LEU A 148 -13.74 15.64 -2.77
CA LEU A 148 -14.41 16.68 -3.57
C LEU A 148 -15.05 17.73 -2.68
N PHE A 149 -15.82 17.31 -1.68
CA PHE A 149 -16.45 18.23 -0.71
C PHE A 149 -15.39 19.11 -0.02
N THR A 150 -14.37 18.51 0.56
CA THR A 150 -13.30 19.23 1.24
C THR A 150 -12.61 20.21 0.31
N GLY A 151 -12.39 19.82 -0.96
CA GLY A 151 -11.81 20.65 -1.99
C GLY A 151 -12.70 21.84 -2.37
N GLY A 152 -13.99 21.59 -2.59
CA GLY A 152 -14.96 22.63 -2.92
C GLY A 152 -15.09 23.67 -1.82
N VAL A 153 -15.20 23.22 -0.56
CA VAL A 153 -15.23 24.10 0.62
C VAL A 153 -13.92 24.90 0.77
N THR A 154 -12.77 24.28 0.48
CA THR A 154 -11.47 24.99 0.47
C THR A 154 -11.44 26.04 -0.61
N GLY A 155 -11.90 25.72 -1.84
CA GLY A 155 -11.98 26.69 -2.94
C GLY A 155 -12.88 27.87 -2.62
N PHE A 156 -14.07 27.59 -2.06
CA PHE A 156 -14.98 28.62 -1.57
C PHE A 156 -14.31 29.53 -0.55
N LEU A 157 -13.68 28.95 0.48
CA LEU A 157 -13.01 29.72 1.54
C LEU A 157 -11.99 30.72 0.97
N ILE A 158 -11.17 30.26 0.03
CA ILE A 158 -10.13 31.12 -0.58
C ILE A 158 -10.76 32.23 -1.42
N ALA A 159 -11.76 31.91 -2.27
CA ALA A 159 -12.46 32.92 -3.05
C ALA A 159 -13.15 33.95 -2.15
N TYR A 160 -13.82 33.49 -1.10
CA TYR A 160 -14.50 34.34 -0.13
C TYR A 160 -13.51 35.29 0.58
N LEU A 161 -12.36 34.79 1.03
CA LEU A 161 -11.31 35.59 1.65
C LEU A 161 -10.73 36.62 0.67
N ILE A 162 -10.48 36.26 -0.60
CA ILE A 162 -9.99 37.18 -1.63
C ILE A 162 -11.02 38.29 -1.86
N ASN A 163 -12.28 37.91 -2.06
CA ASN A 163 -13.36 38.90 -2.32
C ASN A 163 -13.62 39.80 -1.15
N MET A 164 -13.41 39.38 0.12
CA MET A 164 -13.49 40.19 1.29
C MET A 164 -12.42 41.33 1.33
N THR A 165 -11.27 41.17 0.66
CA THR A 165 -10.24 42.22 0.62
C THR A 165 -10.69 43.42 -0.17
N GLY A 166 -11.68 43.30 -1.06
CA GLY A 166 -12.17 44.37 -1.94
C GLY A 166 -11.18 44.86 -3.02
N VAL A 167 -10.01 44.23 -3.08
CA VAL A 167 -8.95 44.62 -4.05
C VAL A 167 -9.21 43.98 -5.41
N ILE A 168 -9.63 42.75 -5.41
CA ILE A 168 -9.96 41.95 -6.62
C ILE A 168 -11.16 41.12 -6.30
N THR A 169 -12.05 40.96 -7.30
CA THR A 169 -13.16 40.00 -7.22
C THR A 169 -12.86 38.78 -8.10
N VAL A 170 -12.97 37.60 -7.52
CA VAL A 170 -12.78 36.31 -8.21
C VAL A 170 -14.09 35.54 -8.23
N PRO A 171 -14.38 34.78 -9.31
CA PRO A 171 -15.60 34.01 -9.41
C PRO A 171 -15.57 32.84 -8.43
N VAL A 172 -16.44 32.84 -7.44
CA VAL A 172 -16.50 31.84 -6.36
C VAL A 172 -16.65 30.43 -6.89
N SER A 173 -17.58 30.24 -7.85
CA SER A 173 -17.86 28.94 -8.47
C SER A 173 -16.63 28.30 -9.13
N TYR A 174 -15.79 29.10 -9.79
CA TYR A 174 -14.57 28.60 -10.43
C TYR A 174 -13.54 28.11 -9.40
N PHE A 175 -13.45 28.81 -8.28
CA PHE A 175 -12.57 28.43 -7.19
C PHE A 175 -13.07 27.15 -6.46
N VAL A 176 -14.39 27.04 -6.29
CA VAL A 176 -15.02 25.82 -5.75
C VAL A 176 -14.66 24.60 -6.61
N LEU A 177 -14.88 24.68 -7.92
CA LEU A 177 -14.59 23.58 -8.86
C LEU A 177 -13.08 23.29 -8.95
N ALA A 178 -12.25 24.35 -9.02
CA ALA A 178 -10.80 24.18 -9.02
C ALA A 178 -10.28 23.57 -7.71
N GLY A 179 -10.87 23.95 -6.57
CA GLY A 179 -10.57 23.35 -5.28
C GLY A 179 -10.96 21.87 -5.20
N MET A 180 -12.14 21.49 -5.71
CA MET A 180 -12.57 20.08 -5.82
C MET A 180 -11.53 19.26 -6.57
N ALA A 181 -11.11 19.72 -7.76
CA ALA A 181 -10.08 19.07 -8.54
C ALA A 181 -8.72 19.03 -7.81
N GLY A 182 -8.34 20.13 -7.13
CA GLY A 182 -7.07 20.25 -6.41
C GLY A 182 -6.92 19.25 -5.27
N VAL A 183 -7.88 19.21 -4.33
CA VAL A 183 -7.80 18.27 -3.19
C VAL A 183 -7.92 16.82 -3.66
N MET A 184 -8.82 16.53 -4.60
CA MET A 184 -8.91 15.18 -5.17
C MET A 184 -7.59 14.75 -5.82
N SER A 185 -6.96 15.65 -6.60
CA SER A 185 -5.67 15.41 -7.24
C SER A 185 -4.58 15.02 -6.24
N GLY A 186 -4.49 15.75 -5.12
CA GLY A 186 -3.51 15.47 -4.08
C GLY A 186 -3.79 14.19 -3.30
N VAL A 187 -5.07 13.91 -2.93
CA VAL A 187 -5.46 12.71 -2.16
C VAL A 187 -5.29 11.44 -2.97
N MET A 188 -5.68 11.47 -4.27
CA MET A 188 -5.65 10.30 -5.15
C MET A 188 -4.33 10.15 -5.91
N ASN A 189 -3.47 11.18 -5.93
CA ASN A 189 -2.27 11.24 -6.76
C ASN A 189 -2.57 11.14 -8.27
N SER A 190 -3.70 11.69 -8.72
CA SER A 190 -4.23 11.55 -10.08
C SER A 190 -4.73 12.90 -10.63
N PRO A 191 -3.84 13.82 -11.01
CA PRO A 191 -4.22 15.16 -11.46
C PRO A 191 -5.08 15.15 -12.74
N LEU A 192 -4.75 14.29 -13.72
CA LEU A 192 -5.53 14.17 -14.95
C LEU A 192 -6.97 13.71 -14.68
N THR A 193 -7.12 12.68 -13.86
CA THR A 193 -8.45 12.16 -13.50
C THR A 193 -9.27 13.23 -12.78
N ALA A 194 -8.65 13.98 -11.86
CA ALA A 194 -9.33 15.02 -11.10
C ALA A 194 -9.86 16.14 -12.02
N MET A 195 -9.02 16.67 -12.92
CA MET A 195 -9.44 17.77 -13.81
C MET A 195 -10.51 17.34 -14.80
N PHE A 196 -10.36 16.19 -15.47
CA PHE A 196 -11.34 15.72 -16.43
C PHE A 196 -12.66 15.32 -15.78
N LEU A 197 -12.61 14.74 -14.59
CA LEU A 197 -13.83 14.41 -13.88
C LEU A 197 -14.65 15.65 -13.55
N ILE A 198 -14.01 16.71 -12.99
CA ILE A 198 -14.75 17.94 -12.67
C ILE A 198 -15.25 18.61 -13.94
N ALA A 199 -14.47 18.65 -15.02
CA ALA A 199 -14.93 19.16 -16.30
C ALA A 199 -16.14 18.39 -16.84
N GLU A 200 -16.17 17.07 -16.69
CA GLU A 200 -17.26 16.20 -17.16
C GLU A 200 -18.54 16.36 -16.35
N ILE A 201 -18.46 16.30 -15.00
CA ILE A 201 -19.65 16.39 -14.13
C ILE A 201 -20.30 17.77 -14.15
N THR A 202 -19.57 18.80 -14.61
CA THR A 202 -20.08 20.18 -14.74
C THR A 202 -20.34 20.58 -16.18
N SER A 203 -20.01 19.72 -17.16
CA SER A 203 -19.96 20.06 -18.60
C SER A 203 -19.17 21.35 -18.90
N GLY A 204 -18.22 21.66 -18.00
CA GLY A 204 -17.49 22.93 -17.96
C GLY A 204 -16.07 22.85 -18.52
N TYR A 205 -15.89 22.40 -19.77
CA TYR A 205 -14.55 22.33 -20.41
C TYR A 205 -13.86 23.68 -20.56
N SER A 206 -14.60 24.80 -20.50
CA SER A 206 -14.05 26.16 -20.45
C SER A 206 -13.19 26.40 -19.19
N LEU A 207 -13.41 25.63 -18.13
CA LEU A 207 -12.66 25.67 -16.86
C LEU A 207 -11.38 24.82 -16.86
N LEU A 208 -11.06 24.16 -17.99
CA LEU A 208 -9.96 23.20 -18.02
C LEU A 208 -8.63 23.83 -17.57
N VAL A 209 -8.37 25.09 -17.96
CA VAL A 209 -7.11 25.79 -17.57
C VAL A 209 -6.98 26.01 -16.07
N PRO A 210 -7.96 26.62 -15.35
CA PRO A 210 -7.88 26.72 -13.88
C PRO A 210 -7.83 25.34 -13.19
N LEU A 211 -8.58 24.36 -13.69
CA LEU A 211 -8.53 22.99 -13.16
C LEU A 211 -7.15 22.37 -13.31
N MET A 212 -6.49 22.55 -14.47
CA MET A 212 -5.12 22.07 -14.71
C MET A 212 -4.11 22.71 -13.73
N ILE A 213 -4.12 24.04 -13.64
CA ILE A 213 -3.18 24.78 -12.78
C ILE A 213 -3.32 24.31 -11.34
N THR A 214 -4.55 24.29 -10.81
CA THR A 214 -4.82 23.94 -9.42
C THR A 214 -4.51 22.48 -9.15
N SER A 215 -4.93 21.55 -10.03
CA SER A 215 -4.69 20.11 -9.85
C SER A 215 -3.22 19.75 -9.89
N VAL A 216 -2.46 20.29 -10.85
CA VAL A 216 -1.02 20.00 -10.97
C VAL A 216 -0.26 20.59 -9.79
N THR A 217 -0.55 21.84 -9.42
CA THR A 217 0.10 22.49 -8.26
C THR A 217 -0.20 21.75 -6.97
N ALA A 218 -1.45 21.33 -6.75
CA ALA A 218 -1.85 20.55 -5.58
C ALA A 218 -1.17 19.18 -5.54
N HIS A 219 -1.08 18.51 -6.70
CA HIS A 219 -0.37 17.24 -6.82
C HIS A 219 1.12 17.38 -6.46
N LEU A 220 1.81 18.37 -7.03
CA LEU A 220 3.22 18.59 -6.77
C LEU A 220 3.49 18.91 -5.29
N THR A 221 2.67 19.79 -4.70
CA THR A 221 2.76 20.16 -3.27
C THR A 221 2.48 18.95 -2.38
N GLY A 222 1.41 18.19 -2.67
CA GLY A 222 1.03 17.00 -1.91
C GLY A 222 2.08 15.91 -2.00
N ARG A 223 2.57 15.59 -3.21
CA ARG A 223 3.56 14.53 -3.46
C ARG A 223 4.91 14.82 -2.82
N GLY A 224 5.31 16.09 -2.70
CA GLY A 224 6.53 16.46 -2.00
C GLY A 224 6.51 16.13 -0.51
N MET A 225 5.33 16.07 0.12
CA MET A 225 5.16 15.80 1.54
C MET A 225 4.60 14.39 1.82
N GLU A 226 3.84 13.82 0.89
CA GLU A 226 3.18 12.52 0.97
C GLU A 226 3.25 11.84 -0.41
N PRO A 227 4.26 10.98 -0.65
CA PRO A 227 4.53 10.43 -1.98
C PRO A 227 3.47 9.42 -2.44
N TYR A 228 2.71 8.85 -1.52
CA TYR A 228 1.71 7.82 -1.80
C TYR A 228 0.29 8.37 -1.72
N SER A 229 -0.56 7.95 -2.68
CA SER A 229 -2.01 8.16 -2.55
C SER A 229 -2.55 7.45 -1.32
N ILE A 230 -3.74 7.85 -0.84
CA ILE A 230 -4.37 7.21 0.32
C ILE A 230 -4.55 5.69 0.14
N TYR A 231 -4.82 5.23 -1.08
CA TYR A 231 -4.96 3.80 -1.40
C TYR A 231 -3.61 3.07 -1.39
N ALA A 232 -2.59 3.63 -2.04
CA ALA A 232 -1.26 3.06 -2.05
C ALA A 232 -0.68 2.98 -0.63
N ARG A 233 -0.94 3.98 0.21
CA ARG A 233 -0.50 3.99 1.60
C ARG A 233 -1.20 2.92 2.44
N ARG A 234 -2.50 2.66 2.21
CA ARG A 234 -3.20 1.54 2.86
C ARG A 234 -2.62 0.18 2.46
N LEU A 235 -2.25 0.01 1.19
CA LEU A 235 -1.57 -1.20 0.71
C LEU A 235 -0.17 -1.35 1.32
N ALA A 236 0.60 -0.24 1.39
CA ALA A 236 1.92 -0.24 2.03
C ALA A 236 1.85 -0.68 3.51
N MET A 237 0.82 -0.24 4.23
CA MET A 237 0.62 -0.63 5.64
C MET A 237 0.26 -2.11 5.82
N LYS A 238 -0.31 -2.76 4.80
CA LYS A 238 -0.59 -4.20 4.78
C LYS A 238 0.60 -5.04 4.31
N GLY A 239 1.69 -4.40 3.86
CA GLY A 239 2.81 -5.07 3.21
C GLY A 239 2.58 -5.46 1.75
N ASP A 240 1.42 -5.10 1.18
CA ASP A 240 1.00 -5.48 -0.17
C ASP A 240 1.33 -4.40 -1.23
N LEU A 241 2.17 -3.42 -0.90
CA LEU A 241 2.49 -2.34 -1.83
C LEU A 241 3.40 -2.83 -2.95
N ILE A 242 2.82 -3.01 -4.12
CA ILE A 242 3.54 -3.29 -5.36
C ILE A 242 4.11 -1.96 -5.87
N THR A 243 5.40 -1.73 -5.64
CA THR A 243 6.11 -0.58 -6.20
C THR A 243 6.38 -0.79 -7.70
N HIS A 244 6.85 0.27 -8.41
CA HIS A 244 7.20 0.21 -9.83
C HIS A 244 8.30 -0.82 -10.16
N ASN A 245 8.96 -1.39 -9.17
CA ASN A 245 9.93 -2.46 -9.32
C ASN A 245 9.17 -3.78 -9.49
N LYS A 246 9.00 -4.22 -10.73
CA LYS A 246 8.25 -5.44 -11.08
C LYS A 246 8.81 -6.67 -10.37
N ASP A 247 10.11 -6.72 -10.16
CA ASP A 247 10.79 -7.86 -9.53
C ASP A 247 10.43 -7.95 -8.03
N LYS A 248 10.41 -6.82 -7.31
CA LYS A 248 9.92 -6.78 -5.92
C LYS A 248 8.43 -7.09 -5.80
N ALA A 249 7.62 -6.68 -6.79
CA ALA A 249 6.21 -6.99 -6.82
C ALA A 249 5.96 -8.52 -6.92
N VAL A 250 6.72 -9.20 -7.76
CA VAL A 250 6.63 -10.67 -7.90
C VAL A 250 7.01 -11.35 -6.59
N LEU A 251 8.09 -10.92 -5.94
CA LEU A 251 8.55 -11.48 -4.66
C LEU A 251 7.52 -11.27 -3.54
N THR A 252 6.90 -10.09 -3.45
CA THR A 252 5.87 -9.79 -2.44
C THR A 252 4.60 -10.66 -2.61
N LEU A 253 4.26 -11.01 -3.85
CA LEU A 253 3.07 -11.84 -4.14
C LEU A 253 3.36 -13.35 -4.11
N MET A 254 4.64 -13.73 -4.23
CA MET A 254 5.06 -15.12 -4.27
C MET A 254 5.06 -15.71 -2.85
N LYS A 255 4.37 -16.83 -2.68
CA LYS A 255 4.36 -17.57 -1.41
C LYS A 255 5.43 -18.66 -1.46
N LEU A 256 6.26 -18.73 -0.43
CA LEU A 256 7.35 -19.70 -0.31
C LEU A 256 6.87 -21.14 -0.55
N ASN A 257 5.70 -21.51 0.01
CA ASN A 257 5.12 -22.85 -0.14
C ASN A 257 4.74 -23.26 -1.57
N LYS A 258 4.68 -22.32 -2.52
CA LYS A 258 4.41 -22.61 -3.94
C LYS A 258 5.67 -22.91 -4.76
N VAL A 259 6.83 -22.55 -4.23
CA VAL A 259 8.14 -22.67 -4.91
C VAL A 259 9.05 -23.70 -4.25
N ILE A 260 8.61 -24.28 -3.14
CA ILE A 260 9.30 -25.34 -2.43
C ILE A 260 9.23 -26.64 -3.25
N GLU A 261 10.36 -27.35 -3.31
CA GLU A 261 10.49 -28.67 -3.92
C GLU A 261 10.50 -29.75 -2.83
N THR A 262 9.65 -30.77 -2.99
CA THR A 262 9.48 -31.87 -2.03
C THR A 262 9.98 -33.21 -2.54
N ASP A 263 10.26 -33.32 -3.85
CA ASP A 263 10.74 -34.58 -4.47
C ASP A 263 12.27 -34.63 -4.44
N LEU A 264 12.81 -34.96 -3.27
CA LEU A 264 14.23 -35.07 -3.02
C LEU A 264 14.60 -36.46 -2.52
N GLN A 265 15.72 -36.98 -3.02
CA GLN A 265 16.30 -38.23 -2.54
C GLN A 265 17.29 -37.93 -1.42
N THR A 266 16.88 -38.21 -0.17
CA THR A 266 17.76 -38.10 0.99
C THR A 266 18.71 -39.30 1.08
N ILE A 267 19.86 -39.12 1.73
CA ILE A 267 20.84 -40.20 1.95
C ILE A 267 21.35 -40.17 3.39
N SER A 268 21.63 -41.36 3.95
CA SER A 268 22.23 -41.48 5.29
C SER A 268 23.70 -41.07 5.27
N ILE A 269 24.19 -40.50 6.35
CA ILE A 269 25.58 -40.15 6.56
C ILE A 269 26.51 -41.37 6.49
N GLU A 270 26.00 -42.54 6.90
CA GLU A 270 26.75 -43.81 6.90
C GLU A 270 26.66 -44.55 5.57
N ALA A 271 25.93 -44.03 4.59
CA ALA A 271 25.81 -44.65 3.25
C ALA A 271 27.13 -44.55 2.49
N THR A 272 27.34 -45.52 1.60
CA THR A 272 28.55 -45.57 0.76
C THR A 272 28.39 -44.72 -0.51
N LEU A 273 29.50 -44.45 -1.20
CA LEU A 273 29.47 -43.81 -2.52
C LEU A 273 28.65 -44.63 -3.51
N GLY A 274 28.70 -45.96 -3.45
CA GLY A 274 27.90 -46.82 -4.30
C GLY A 274 26.39 -46.70 -4.08
N ASP A 275 25.96 -46.51 -2.84
CA ASP A 275 24.55 -46.24 -2.53
C ASP A 275 24.10 -44.88 -3.00
N LEU A 276 24.95 -43.88 -2.89
CA LEU A 276 24.69 -42.55 -3.42
C LEU A 276 24.56 -42.57 -4.95
N VAL A 277 25.47 -43.24 -5.66
CA VAL A 277 25.41 -43.36 -7.14
C VAL A 277 24.11 -44.06 -7.59
N LYS A 278 23.61 -45.06 -6.88
CA LYS A 278 22.28 -45.66 -7.14
C LYS A 278 21.16 -44.63 -6.96
N LYS A 279 21.23 -43.74 -5.97
CA LYS A 279 20.23 -42.67 -5.78
C LYS A 279 20.35 -41.61 -6.86
N VAL A 280 21.56 -41.20 -7.22
CA VAL A 280 21.81 -40.28 -8.33
C VAL A 280 21.19 -40.78 -9.64
N SER A 281 21.33 -42.07 -9.96
CA SER A 281 20.76 -42.66 -11.18
C SER A 281 19.22 -42.63 -11.24
N ARG A 282 18.54 -42.47 -10.10
CA ARG A 282 17.08 -42.44 -9.98
C ARG A 282 16.53 -41.02 -9.75
N SER A 283 17.40 -40.07 -9.46
CA SER A 283 17.04 -38.68 -9.18
C SER A 283 17.16 -37.82 -10.41
N SER A 284 16.24 -36.89 -10.59
CA SER A 284 16.36 -35.80 -11.57
C SER A 284 17.07 -34.57 -10.98
N ARG A 285 17.50 -34.64 -9.73
CA ARG A 285 18.08 -33.51 -8.98
C ARG A 285 19.58 -33.67 -8.78
N ASN A 286 20.25 -32.54 -8.67
CA ASN A 286 21.72 -32.47 -8.53
C ASN A 286 22.17 -32.26 -7.08
N ILE A 287 21.22 -32.34 -6.11
CA ILE A 287 21.47 -32.14 -4.69
C ILE A 287 20.85 -33.27 -3.87
N PHE A 288 21.60 -33.77 -2.91
CA PHE A 288 21.22 -34.89 -2.07
C PHE A 288 21.38 -34.50 -0.60
N PRO A 289 20.27 -34.27 0.13
CA PRO A 289 20.31 -34.00 1.57
C PRO A 289 20.86 -35.21 2.33
N VAL A 290 21.81 -34.97 3.23
CA VAL A 290 22.37 -35.98 4.13
C VAL A 290 21.65 -35.90 5.47
N ILE A 291 21.07 -37.01 5.90
CA ILE A 291 20.26 -37.10 7.12
C ILE A 291 20.85 -38.13 8.09
N ASP A 292 20.54 -37.96 9.38
CA ASP A 292 20.80 -38.94 10.44
C ASP A 292 19.65 -39.96 10.55
N GLU A 293 19.74 -40.83 11.57
CA GLU A 293 18.72 -41.83 11.89
C GLU A 293 17.37 -41.20 12.33
N ASN A 294 17.39 -39.97 12.79
CA ASN A 294 16.23 -39.22 13.24
C ASN A 294 15.66 -38.27 12.12
N GLU A 295 16.10 -38.44 10.87
CA GLU A 295 15.73 -37.60 9.73
C GLU A 295 16.22 -36.13 9.85
N ALA A 296 17.13 -35.79 10.77
CA ALA A 296 17.70 -34.44 10.88
C ALA A 296 18.73 -34.19 9.77
N LEU A 297 18.72 -32.98 9.21
CA LEU A 297 19.66 -32.57 8.17
C LEU A 297 21.05 -32.37 8.76
N LEU A 298 22.03 -33.13 8.30
CA LEU A 298 23.43 -33.04 8.70
C LEU A 298 24.28 -32.27 7.69
N GLY A 299 23.91 -32.34 6.43
CA GLY A 299 24.66 -31.72 5.34
C GLY A 299 24.03 -31.95 3.97
N ILE A 300 24.75 -31.60 2.94
CA ILE A 300 24.36 -31.79 1.55
C ILE A 300 25.48 -32.41 0.75
N VAL A 301 25.15 -33.15 -0.28
CA VAL A 301 26.06 -33.57 -1.34
C VAL A 301 25.58 -33.00 -2.66
N LEU A 302 26.44 -32.27 -3.36
CA LEU A 302 26.17 -31.82 -4.70
C LEU A 302 26.71 -32.84 -5.73
N LEU A 303 25.97 -33.01 -6.82
CA LEU A 303 26.42 -33.91 -7.90
C LEU A 303 27.80 -33.50 -8.42
N ASP A 304 28.10 -32.20 -8.42
CA ASP A 304 29.40 -31.67 -8.91
C ASP A 304 30.58 -32.12 -8.02
N ASP A 305 30.34 -32.27 -6.71
CA ASP A 305 31.38 -32.69 -5.75
C ASP A 305 31.80 -34.15 -5.97
N ILE A 306 30.83 -35.00 -6.37
CA ILE A 306 31.07 -36.43 -6.58
C ILE A 306 31.33 -36.79 -8.04
N ARG A 307 31.18 -35.89 -9.00
CA ARG A 307 31.28 -36.15 -10.46
C ARG A 307 32.57 -36.82 -10.86
N LYS A 308 33.69 -36.48 -10.19
CA LYS A 308 35.01 -37.04 -10.49
C LYS A 308 35.18 -38.47 -9.99
N ILE A 309 34.50 -38.85 -8.89
CA ILE A 309 34.71 -40.12 -8.20
C ILE A 309 33.55 -41.12 -8.46
N MET A 310 32.37 -40.65 -8.89
CA MET A 310 31.17 -41.46 -9.08
C MET A 310 31.30 -42.57 -10.13
N PHE A 311 32.28 -42.49 -11.01
CA PHE A 311 32.54 -43.52 -12.04
C PHE A 311 33.65 -44.51 -11.66
N ASN A 312 34.32 -44.30 -10.49
CA ASN A 312 35.37 -45.18 -10.01
C ASN A 312 34.72 -46.26 -9.07
N GLN A 313 34.53 -47.46 -9.59
CA GLN A 313 33.88 -48.55 -8.86
C GLN A 313 34.69 -49.04 -7.66
N ASP A 314 36.01 -48.90 -7.66
CA ASP A 314 36.88 -49.30 -6.55
C ASP A 314 36.58 -48.48 -5.25
N LEU A 315 36.04 -47.27 -5.42
CA LEU A 315 35.69 -46.39 -4.32
C LEU A 315 34.28 -46.66 -3.73
N TYR A 316 33.47 -47.45 -4.40
CA TYR A 316 32.03 -47.61 -4.04
C TYR A 316 31.80 -48.15 -2.61
N ASN A 317 32.66 -49.01 -2.12
CA ASN A 317 32.50 -49.65 -0.84
C ASN A 317 33.45 -49.11 0.24
N VAL A 318 34.38 -48.21 -0.12
CA VAL A 318 35.43 -47.70 0.78
C VAL A 318 35.22 -46.22 1.13
N THR A 319 34.44 -45.48 0.36
CA THR A 319 34.20 -44.06 0.55
C THR A 319 32.78 -43.87 1.08
N PHE A 320 32.60 -43.11 2.13
CA PHE A 320 31.32 -42.84 2.75
C PHE A 320 30.83 -41.42 2.47
N VAL A 321 29.53 -41.19 2.57
CA VAL A 321 28.89 -39.89 2.33
C VAL A 321 29.47 -38.81 3.25
N ARG A 322 29.80 -39.14 4.48
CA ARG A 322 30.44 -38.24 5.47
C ARG A 322 31.80 -37.66 5.00
N ASP A 323 32.50 -38.34 4.07
CA ASP A 323 33.83 -37.93 3.64
C ASP A 323 33.78 -36.76 2.61
N PHE A 324 32.64 -36.53 1.99
CA PHE A 324 32.47 -35.51 0.93
C PHE A 324 31.20 -34.66 1.09
N MET A 325 30.42 -34.85 2.14
CA MET A 325 29.31 -33.95 2.41
C MET A 325 29.79 -32.56 2.81
N THR A 326 29.03 -31.55 2.49
CA THR A 326 29.27 -30.15 2.85
C THR A 326 28.13 -29.58 3.67
N THR A 327 28.41 -28.56 4.50
CA THR A 327 27.38 -27.86 5.23
C THR A 327 26.68 -26.86 4.29
N PRO A 328 25.34 -26.77 4.26
CA PRO A 328 24.65 -25.76 3.46
C PRO A 328 25.04 -24.35 3.92
N PRO A 329 25.22 -23.40 2.99
CA PRO A 329 25.73 -22.06 3.30
C PRO A 329 24.77 -21.27 4.19
N THR A 330 23.49 -21.53 4.11
CA THR A 330 22.44 -20.96 4.96
C THR A 330 21.17 -21.82 4.90
N ILE A 331 20.24 -21.54 5.77
CA ILE A 331 18.95 -22.25 5.89
C ILE A 331 17.82 -21.23 5.75
N VAL A 332 16.73 -21.63 5.11
CA VAL A 332 15.50 -20.86 4.96
C VAL A 332 14.44 -21.43 5.90
N ASP A 333 13.73 -20.57 6.63
CA ASP A 333 12.56 -20.95 7.42
C ASP A 333 11.30 -20.87 6.54
N VAL A 334 10.32 -21.76 6.72
CA VAL A 334 9.05 -21.75 5.98
C VAL A 334 8.29 -20.43 6.17
N THR A 335 8.51 -19.74 7.28
CA THR A 335 7.90 -18.45 7.60
C THR A 335 8.64 -17.25 7.01
N ASP A 336 9.82 -17.44 6.41
CA ASP A 336 10.59 -16.37 5.80
C ASP A 336 9.83 -15.72 4.65
N SER A 337 9.93 -14.39 4.55
CA SER A 337 9.41 -13.67 3.39
C SER A 337 10.27 -13.94 2.16
N MET A 338 9.68 -13.92 0.96
CA MET A 338 10.42 -14.13 -0.28
C MET A 338 11.55 -13.12 -0.49
N ASP A 339 11.41 -11.89 0.00
CA ASP A 339 12.49 -10.88 -0.02
C ASP A 339 13.71 -11.33 0.81
N LEU A 340 13.46 -11.93 1.99
CA LEU A 340 14.53 -12.45 2.85
C LEU A 340 15.18 -13.69 2.22
N VAL A 341 14.37 -14.56 1.60
CA VAL A 341 14.85 -15.75 0.88
C VAL A 341 15.76 -15.34 -0.27
N MET A 342 15.34 -14.36 -1.08
CA MET A 342 16.16 -13.85 -2.19
C MET A 342 17.47 -13.26 -1.69
N LYS A 343 17.43 -12.50 -0.61
CA LYS A 343 18.64 -11.96 0.01
C LYS A 343 19.58 -13.07 0.47
N LYS A 344 19.07 -14.16 1.06
CA LYS A 344 19.88 -15.34 1.43
C LYS A 344 20.56 -15.98 0.20
N PHE A 345 19.86 -16.04 -0.95
CA PHE A 345 20.45 -16.52 -2.21
C PHE A 345 21.52 -15.57 -2.73
N GLU A 346 21.29 -14.25 -2.70
CA GLU A 346 22.26 -13.23 -3.13
C GLU A 346 23.51 -13.26 -2.25
N ASP A 347 23.35 -13.28 -0.91
CA ASP A 347 24.45 -13.26 0.05
C ASP A 347 25.31 -14.51 -0.03
N THR A 348 24.74 -15.67 -0.38
CA THR A 348 25.45 -16.96 -0.43
C THR A 348 25.93 -17.35 -1.81
N GLY A 349 25.35 -16.78 -2.87
CA GLY A 349 25.56 -17.23 -4.25
C GLY A 349 25.11 -18.66 -4.53
N ALA A 350 24.36 -19.26 -3.61
CA ALA A 350 23.87 -20.62 -3.73
C ALA A 350 22.71 -20.70 -4.74
N TRP A 351 22.58 -21.85 -5.42
CA TRP A 351 21.46 -22.13 -6.33
C TRP A 351 20.31 -22.86 -5.66
N ASN A 352 20.59 -23.51 -4.54
CA ASN A 352 19.66 -24.30 -3.77
C ASN A 352 19.90 -24.05 -2.28
N LEU A 353 18.84 -23.88 -1.53
CA LEU A 353 18.88 -23.73 -0.08
C LEU A 353 17.90 -24.68 0.59
N PRO A 354 18.27 -25.30 1.72
CA PRO A 354 17.34 -26.11 2.50
C PRO A 354 16.30 -25.21 3.18
N VAL A 355 15.06 -25.66 3.17
CA VAL A 355 13.96 -25.05 3.90
C VAL A 355 13.58 -25.97 5.04
N ILE A 356 13.53 -25.43 6.25
CA ILE A 356 13.17 -26.16 7.47
C ILE A 356 11.85 -25.63 7.98
N GLU A 357 10.94 -26.55 8.34
CA GLU A 357 9.70 -26.26 9.02
C GLU A 357 9.88 -26.55 10.50
N GLU A 358 9.96 -25.55 11.37
CA GLU A 358 9.97 -25.75 12.81
C GLU A 358 8.56 -26.13 13.29
N ASP A 359 8.41 -27.31 13.85
CA ASP A 359 7.16 -27.75 14.49
C ASP A 359 6.95 -26.94 15.79
N ILE A 360 5.93 -26.08 15.83
CA ILE A 360 5.62 -25.15 16.95
C ILE A 360 5.03 -25.89 18.17
N SER A 361 5.25 -27.17 18.31
CA SER A 361 4.82 -27.95 19.47
C SER A 361 5.94 -28.17 20.49
N GLY A 362 6.23 -27.12 21.25
CA GLY A 362 6.84 -27.30 22.57
C GLY A 362 8.26 -26.78 22.80
N LEU A 363 8.34 -25.72 23.58
CA LEU A 363 9.48 -25.22 24.39
C LEU A 363 10.68 -24.60 23.65
N PHE A 364 10.70 -23.29 23.75
CA PHE A 364 11.88 -22.44 23.59
C PHE A 364 13.15 -23.05 24.19
N ARG A 365 14.14 -23.35 23.37
CA ARG A 365 15.54 -23.36 23.77
C ARG A 365 16.35 -22.50 22.79
N LYS A 366 16.50 -21.25 23.17
CA LYS A 366 17.50 -20.32 22.64
C LYS A 366 18.89 -20.89 22.95
N GLN A 367 19.53 -21.58 22.01
CA GLN A 367 20.94 -21.89 22.13
C GLN A 367 21.77 -20.75 21.53
N ARG A 368 22.49 -20.05 22.41
CA ARG A 368 23.57 -19.11 22.08
C ARG A 368 24.64 -19.83 21.28
N TYR A 369 25.01 -19.26 20.18
CA TYR A 369 26.24 -19.60 19.48
C TYR A 369 27.43 -19.19 20.38
N SER A 370 28.08 -20.15 21.00
CA SER A 370 29.42 -19.99 21.54
C SER A 370 30.39 -20.56 20.51
N THR A 371 31.32 -19.72 20.07
CA THR A 371 32.54 -20.08 19.35
C THR A 371 33.19 -21.27 20.03
N LEU A 372 33.21 -22.41 19.38
CA LEU A 372 34.10 -23.54 19.73
C LEU A 372 34.76 -24.05 18.46
N THR A 373 36.05 -23.95 18.53
CA THR A 373 37.07 -24.55 17.68
C THR A 373 36.87 -26.04 17.49
N GLU A 374 37.10 -26.49 16.24
CA GLU A 374 37.42 -27.86 15.82
C GLU A 374 36.50 -29.01 16.28
N GLY A 375 35.68 -29.51 15.38
CA GLY A 375 35.19 -30.89 15.41
C GLY A 375 33.74 -31.16 15.82
N CYS A 376 32.84 -30.16 15.94
CA CYS A 376 31.44 -30.43 16.23
C CYS A 376 30.55 -30.19 14.98
N PHE A 377 29.99 -31.25 14.45
CA PHE A 377 28.87 -31.20 13.52
C PHE A 377 27.66 -30.54 14.23
N ASN A 378 27.18 -29.46 13.71
CA ASN A 378 25.92 -28.84 14.17
C ASN A 378 24.75 -29.78 13.82
N ILE A 379 24.22 -30.48 14.80
CA ILE A 379 23.02 -31.30 14.68
C ILE A 379 21.83 -30.34 14.71
N PHE A 380 21.08 -30.26 13.63
CA PHE A 380 19.82 -29.51 13.57
C PHE A 380 18.72 -30.30 14.31
N PRO A 381 17.76 -29.64 14.99
CA PRO A 381 16.78 -30.30 15.83
C PRO A 381 15.94 -31.33 15.08
N THR A 382 15.73 -32.46 15.72
CA THR A 382 14.97 -33.61 15.27
C THR A 382 13.48 -33.27 15.14
N ASN A 383 12.89 -33.57 14.04
CA ASN A 383 11.46 -33.55 13.65
C ASN A 383 11.06 -32.55 12.55
N ASN A 384 11.98 -32.14 11.69
CA ASN A 384 11.68 -31.16 10.65
C ASN A 384 11.57 -31.86 9.28
N ARG A 385 10.49 -31.59 8.54
CA ARG A 385 10.43 -31.94 7.11
C ARG A 385 11.46 -31.11 6.35
N ILE A 386 12.39 -31.76 5.69
CA ILE A 386 13.41 -31.12 4.87
C ILE A 386 12.80 -30.87 3.49
N ILE A 387 12.71 -29.61 3.12
CA ILE A 387 12.16 -29.14 1.86
C ILE A 387 13.21 -28.24 1.21
N TRP A 388 13.18 -28.07 -0.09
CA TRP A 388 14.18 -27.29 -0.81
C TRP A 388 13.56 -26.20 -1.65
N ILE A 389 14.33 -25.14 -1.87
CA ILE A 389 14.01 -24.09 -2.79
C ILE A 389 15.14 -23.93 -3.80
N SER A 390 14.82 -23.86 -5.10
CA SER A 390 15.76 -23.69 -6.19
C SER A 390 15.39 -22.51 -7.07
N ILE A 391 16.39 -21.66 -7.37
CA ILE A 391 16.21 -20.52 -8.27
C ILE A 391 16.05 -20.98 -9.73
N GLN A 392 16.54 -22.13 -10.10
CA GLN A 392 16.50 -22.61 -11.49
C GLN A 392 15.09 -22.72 -12.09
N ASN A 393 14.08 -22.94 -11.25
CA ASN A 393 12.70 -23.06 -11.67
C ASN A 393 11.95 -21.74 -11.80
N TRP A 394 12.59 -20.60 -11.51
CA TRP A 394 11.92 -19.30 -11.54
C TRP A 394 12.01 -18.59 -12.88
N GLY A 395 12.68 -19.16 -13.89
CA GLY A 395 12.84 -18.54 -15.21
C GLY A 395 13.72 -17.29 -15.19
N ILE A 396 14.43 -17.03 -14.08
CA ILE A 396 15.37 -15.93 -13.94
C ILE A 396 16.70 -16.39 -14.55
N GLY A 397 17.03 -15.87 -15.73
CA GLY A 397 18.31 -16.18 -16.40
C GLY A 397 19.50 -15.67 -15.58
N LYS A 398 20.68 -16.28 -15.80
CA LYS A 398 21.96 -15.90 -15.18
C LYS A 398 22.29 -14.40 -15.33
N ASP A 399 21.75 -13.75 -16.36
CA ASP A 399 22.03 -12.35 -16.72
C ASP A 399 21.18 -11.34 -15.95
N SER A 400 20.26 -11.81 -15.08
CA SER A 400 19.35 -10.96 -14.30
C SER A 400 19.92 -10.56 -12.92
N PHE A 401 21.04 -11.13 -12.51
CA PHE A 401 21.76 -10.71 -11.32
C PHE A 401 22.88 -9.76 -11.76
N PRO A 402 22.87 -8.47 -11.37
CA PRO A 402 24.01 -7.61 -11.60
C PRO A 402 25.20 -8.15 -10.79
N LEU A 403 26.21 -8.64 -11.49
CA LEU A 403 27.53 -8.86 -10.93
C LEU A 403 28.05 -7.50 -10.44
N PHE A 404 28.17 -7.32 -9.15
CA PHE A 404 29.05 -6.32 -8.54
C PHE A 404 30.39 -6.97 -8.25
#